data_f700265a7bb67e9f4146cf0a6bafa4fb
#
_entry.id   f700265a7bb67e9f4146cf0a6bafa4fb
#
_cell.length_a   1.000
_cell.length_b   1.000
_cell.length_c   1.000
_cell.angle_alpha   90.00
_cell.angle_beta   90.00
_cell.angle_gamma   90.00
#
_symmetry.space_group_name_H-M   'P 1'
#
loop_
_entity.id
_entity.type
_entity.pdbx_description
1 polymer ?
#
loop_
_entity_poly.entity_id
_entity_poly.type
_entity_poly.pdbx_seq_one_letter_code
_entity_poly.pdbx_strand_id
1 'polypeptide(L)'
;MKLLFFTGSRSEWGYIRPILQICKNKKIKYEICATNMHLLDSFGNSLKEIEKDGFKVKEKIYMALDGYNNFTMTKSLFILGSSFTDLIYRSKPDWIILAGDRGESLVASIVAAYTNTPIAHIQAGELSGNIDGQARHAIGKFAHIHFASNPDAYKRLIKLGEEKFRIKLVGAPQLDDLKSNKRIFNNLTSIKQKYNLENLDKKDYLLVVYHPVTEEFRKTR
;
A
#
# COMPACT_ATOMS: atom_id res chain seq x y z
N MET A 1 2.29 16.15 -16.31
CA MET A 1 1.65 15.48 -15.15
C MET A 1 2.72 14.70 -14.38
N LYS A 2 2.82 14.92 -13.08
CA LYS A 2 3.73 14.25 -12.15
C LYS A 2 2.92 13.55 -11.06
N LEU A 3 3.14 12.25 -10.89
CA LEU A 3 2.48 11.43 -9.89
C LEU A 3 3.38 11.23 -8.67
N LEU A 4 2.85 11.35 -7.46
CA LEU A 4 3.53 10.96 -6.23
C LEU A 4 2.89 9.68 -5.68
N PHE A 5 3.64 8.57 -5.71
CA PHE A 5 3.24 7.30 -5.11
C PHE A 5 3.71 7.25 -3.66
N PHE A 6 2.78 6.97 -2.76
CA PHE A 6 3.04 6.83 -1.33
C PHE A 6 2.93 5.36 -0.92
N THR A 7 3.87 4.89 -0.08
CA THR A 7 3.89 3.51 0.41
C THR A 7 4.57 3.39 1.77
N GLY A 8 3.93 2.71 2.71
CA GLY A 8 4.43 2.45 4.06
C GLY A 8 4.72 0.97 4.33
N SER A 9 4.27 0.05 3.42
CA SER A 9 4.37 -1.39 3.65
C SER A 9 4.53 -2.19 2.36
N ARG A 10 4.96 -3.45 2.49
CA ARG A 10 5.07 -4.39 1.36
C ARG A 10 3.75 -4.64 0.65
N SER A 11 2.63 -4.66 1.37
CA SER A 11 1.32 -4.83 0.77
C SER A 11 0.96 -3.67 -0.15
N GLU A 12 1.17 -2.44 0.30
CA GLU A 12 0.96 -1.24 -0.52
C GLU A 12 1.90 -1.22 -1.72
N TRP A 13 3.19 -1.60 -1.54
CA TRP A 13 4.13 -1.75 -2.63
C TRP A 13 3.63 -2.73 -3.68
N GLY A 14 3.08 -3.88 -3.26
CA GLY A 14 2.47 -4.86 -4.15
C GLY A 14 1.34 -4.30 -5.01
N TYR A 15 0.57 -3.35 -4.50
CA TYR A 15 -0.52 -2.71 -5.26
C TYR A 15 0.00 -1.67 -6.26
N ILE A 16 1.02 -0.89 -5.89
CA ILE A 16 1.48 0.23 -6.73
C ILE A 16 2.57 -0.17 -7.74
N ARG A 17 3.35 -1.22 -7.48
CA ARG A 17 4.45 -1.67 -8.33
C ARG A 17 4.04 -1.92 -9.79
N PRO A 18 2.96 -2.65 -10.10
CA PRO A 18 2.52 -2.86 -11.48
C PRO A 18 2.18 -1.55 -12.19
N ILE A 19 1.60 -0.60 -11.47
CA ILE A 19 1.23 0.71 -12.01
C ILE A 19 2.49 1.54 -12.29
N LEU A 20 3.46 1.52 -11.37
CA LEU A 20 4.77 2.17 -11.54
C LEU A 20 5.52 1.61 -12.76
N GLN A 21 5.43 0.29 -13.01
CA GLN A 21 6.03 -0.32 -14.18
C GLN A 21 5.42 0.24 -15.49
N ILE A 22 4.10 0.45 -15.50
CA ILE A 22 3.41 1.08 -16.62
C ILE A 22 3.85 2.55 -16.76
N CYS A 23 3.95 3.29 -15.66
CA CYS A 23 4.45 4.66 -15.67
C CYS A 23 5.87 4.75 -16.27
N LYS A 24 6.76 3.85 -15.86
CA LYS A 24 8.13 3.74 -16.39
C LYS A 24 8.13 3.48 -17.89
N ASN A 25 7.36 2.49 -18.35
CA ASN A 25 7.28 2.12 -19.76
C ASN A 25 6.68 3.24 -20.63
N LYS A 26 5.70 3.96 -20.09
CA LYS A 26 5.04 5.09 -20.78
C LYS A 26 5.74 6.44 -20.57
N LYS A 27 6.87 6.46 -19.86
CA LYS A 27 7.65 7.68 -19.56
C LYS A 27 6.81 8.76 -18.82
N ILE A 28 5.84 8.33 -18.01
CA ILE A 28 5.07 9.22 -17.12
C ILE A 28 5.97 9.62 -15.96
N LYS A 29 6.05 10.92 -15.64
CA LYS A 29 6.84 11.41 -14.50
C LYS A 29 6.23 10.94 -13.18
N TYR A 30 7.03 10.33 -12.33
CA TYR A 30 6.61 9.91 -10.99
C TYR A 30 7.72 10.09 -9.96
N GLU A 31 7.31 10.19 -8.72
CA GLU A 31 8.16 10.14 -7.53
C GLU A 31 7.60 9.09 -6.57
N ILE A 32 8.44 8.50 -5.75
CA ILE A 32 8.05 7.51 -4.73
C ILE A 32 8.46 8.04 -3.37
N CYS A 33 7.50 8.11 -2.45
CA CYS A 33 7.70 8.35 -1.04
C CYS A 33 7.52 7.06 -0.26
N ALA A 34 8.57 6.61 0.44
CA ALA A 34 8.54 5.45 1.31
C ALA A 34 8.58 5.85 2.78
N THR A 35 7.83 5.15 3.63
CA THR A 35 7.78 5.43 5.07
C THR A 35 7.60 4.14 5.87
N ASN A 36 7.52 4.26 7.19
CA ASN A 36 7.17 3.24 8.17
C ASN A 36 7.93 1.91 7.94
N MET A 37 7.21 0.80 7.74
CA MET A 37 7.76 -0.56 7.65
C MET A 37 8.85 -0.72 6.58
N HIS A 38 8.82 0.10 5.53
CA HIS A 38 9.88 0.10 4.52
C HIS A 38 11.24 0.52 5.07
N LEU A 39 11.25 1.34 6.12
CA LEU A 39 12.44 1.95 6.70
C LEU A 39 12.87 1.32 8.04
N LEU A 40 12.12 0.33 8.54
CA LEU A 40 12.35 -0.32 9.81
C LEU A 40 13.01 -1.69 9.63
N ASP A 41 14.17 -1.89 10.25
CA ASP A 41 14.88 -3.17 10.21
C ASP A 41 14.08 -4.29 10.90
N SER A 42 13.31 -3.99 11.95
CA SER A 42 12.41 -4.92 12.64
C SER A 42 11.32 -5.50 11.73
N PHE A 43 10.98 -4.83 10.64
CA PHE A 43 10.05 -5.29 9.59
C PHE A 43 10.78 -5.72 8.31
N GLY A 44 12.11 -5.97 8.38
CA GLY A 44 12.93 -6.47 7.30
C GLY A 44 13.37 -5.42 6.28
N ASN A 45 13.20 -4.12 6.58
CA ASN A 45 13.67 -2.99 5.75
C ASN A 45 13.39 -3.22 4.26
N SER A 46 12.11 -3.31 3.92
CA SER A 46 11.66 -3.67 2.56
C SER A 46 11.92 -2.59 1.51
N LEU A 47 12.57 -1.48 1.88
CA LEU A 47 13.13 -0.52 0.93
C LEU A 47 14.04 -1.20 -0.10
N LYS A 48 14.83 -2.18 0.35
CA LYS A 48 15.73 -2.97 -0.52
C LYS A 48 14.95 -3.75 -1.61
N GLU A 49 13.70 -4.11 -1.34
CA GLU A 49 12.85 -4.78 -2.35
C GLU A 49 12.43 -3.80 -3.44
N ILE A 50 12.08 -2.56 -3.07
CA ILE A 50 11.77 -1.49 -4.02
C ILE A 50 12.95 -1.22 -4.95
N GLU A 51 14.15 -1.15 -4.39
CA GLU A 51 15.39 -0.92 -5.14
C GLU A 51 15.73 -2.12 -6.06
N LYS A 52 15.53 -3.36 -5.61
CA LYS A 52 15.71 -4.58 -6.42
C LYS A 52 14.71 -4.68 -7.59
N ASP A 53 13.52 -4.13 -7.42
CA ASP A 53 12.52 -4.02 -8.48
C ASP A 53 12.88 -2.94 -9.52
N GLY A 54 14.01 -2.24 -9.33
CA GLY A 54 14.54 -1.24 -10.25
C GLY A 54 13.88 0.13 -10.14
N PHE A 55 13.34 0.46 -8.96
CA PHE A 55 12.74 1.76 -8.66
C PHE A 55 13.58 2.54 -7.66
N LYS A 56 13.67 3.85 -7.89
CA LYS A 56 14.36 4.78 -6.99
C LYS A 56 13.34 5.48 -6.10
N VAL A 57 13.50 5.34 -4.79
CA VAL A 57 12.72 6.10 -3.81
C VAL A 57 13.28 7.52 -3.76
N LYS A 58 12.42 8.51 -3.98
CA LYS A 58 12.77 9.93 -3.98
C LYS A 58 12.83 10.49 -2.57
N GLU A 59 11.89 10.11 -1.71
CA GLU A 59 11.77 10.61 -0.35
C GLU A 59 11.57 9.47 0.64
N LYS A 60 12.24 9.55 1.78
CA LYS A 60 12.15 8.60 2.89
C LYS A 60 11.70 9.37 4.13
N ILE A 61 10.49 9.12 4.61
CA ILE A 61 9.96 9.78 5.81
C ILE A 61 10.07 8.83 7.00
N TYR A 62 10.99 9.12 7.90
CA TYR A 62 11.17 8.38 9.15
C TYR A 62 10.16 8.90 10.18
N MET A 63 9.05 8.18 10.35
CA MET A 63 7.97 8.56 11.23
C MET A 63 7.92 7.75 12.54
N ALA A 64 8.40 6.50 12.50
CA ALA A 64 8.17 5.53 13.55
C ALA A 64 8.93 5.87 14.84
N LEU A 65 8.18 5.99 15.93
CA LEU A 65 8.69 6.03 17.28
C LEU A 65 8.78 4.61 17.85
N ASP A 66 9.81 4.36 18.65
CA ASP A 66 9.94 3.11 19.40
C ASP A 66 8.83 2.94 20.44
N GLY A 67 8.56 1.68 20.85
CA GLY A 67 7.60 1.35 21.90
C GLY A 67 6.39 0.51 21.50
N TYR A 68 6.09 0.33 20.23
CA TYR A 68 5.06 -0.56 19.67
C TYR A 68 3.72 -0.54 20.44
N ASN A 69 3.21 0.64 20.75
CA ASN A 69 1.94 0.83 21.46
C ASN A 69 1.12 1.93 20.77
N ASN A 70 -0.18 2.02 21.14
CA ASN A 70 -1.12 2.96 20.53
C ASN A 70 -0.67 4.44 20.65
N PHE A 71 0.02 4.77 21.76
CA PHE A 71 0.49 6.15 21.99
C PHE A 71 1.62 6.51 21.01
N THR A 72 2.67 5.68 20.91
CA THR A 72 3.77 5.91 19.98
C THR A 72 3.32 5.82 18.53
N MET A 73 2.42 4.88 18.21
CA MET A 73 1.84 4.75 16.87
C MET A 73 1.06 6.02 16.47
N THR A 74 0.21 6.53 17.37
CA THR A 74 -0.53 7.78 17.09
C THR A 74 0.41 8.96 16.87
N LYS A 75 1.41 9.15 17.74
CA LYS A 75 2.41 10.22 17.55
C LYS A 75 3.16 10.08 16.23
N SER A 76 3.53 8.87 15.84
CA SER A 76 4.20 8.59 14.58
C SER A 76 3.39 9.07 13.36
N LEU A 77 2.06 8.89 13.40
CA LEU A 77 1.18 9.38 12.34
C LEU A 77 1.21 10.92 12.21
N PHE A 78 1.28 11.66 13.32
CA PHE A 78 1.39 13.13 13.25
C PHE A 78 2.77 13.59 12.76
N ILE A 79 3.85 12.88 13.12
CA ILE A 79 5.20 13.13 12.55
C ILE A 79 5.17 12.95 11.03
N LEU A 80 4.52 11.89 10.54
CA LEU A 80 4.32 11.70 9.12
C LEU A 80 3.60 12.88 8.48
N GLY A 81 2.49 13.34 9.09
CA GLY A 81 1.68 14.42 8.55
C GLY A 81 2.49 15.69 8.33
N SER A 82 3.30 16.09 9.31
CA SER A 82 4.19 17.25 9.20
C SER A 82 5.20 17.07 8.06
N SER A 83 5.96 15.97 8.06
CA SER A 83 7.00 15.71 7.05
C SER A 83 6.43 15.54 5.64
N PHE A 84 5.24 14.94 5.52
CA PHE A 84 4.59 14.75 4.23
C PHE A 84 4.07 16.07 3.65
N THR A 85 3.63 17.00 4.51
CA THR A 85 3.28 18.37 4.12
C THR A 85 4.46 19.07 3.45
N ASP A 86 5.65 19.00 4.06
CA ASP A 86 6.87 19.58 3.49
C ASP A 86 7.22 18.95 2.13
N LEU A 87 7.04 17.62 2.00
CA LEU A 87 7.26 16.93 0.73
C LEU A 87 6.32 17.44 -0.36
N ILE A 88 5.02 17.57 -0.08
CA ILE A 88 4.04 18.07 -1.05
C ILE A 88 4.40 19.48 -1.49
N TYR A 89 4.76 20.35 -0.55
CA TYR A 89 5.16 21.72 -0.85
C TYR A 89 6.39 21.80 -1.77
N ARG A 90 7.40 20.95 -1.54
CA ARG A 90 8.61 20.89 -2.38
C ARG A 90 8.36 20.18 -3.72
N SER A 91 7.65 19.06 -3.68
CA SER A 91 7.44 18.21 -4.85
C SER A 91 6.41 18.77 -5.81
N LYS A 92 5.33 19.37 -5.32
CA LYS A 92 4.18 19.86 -6.11
C LYS A 92 3.69 18.80 -7.12
N PRO A 93 3.24 17.63 -6.66
CA PRO A 93 2.70 16.61 -7.53
C PRO A 93 1.32 17.04 -8.07
N ASP A 94 1.01 16.63 -9.29
CA ASP A 94 -0.34 16.83 -9.86
C ASP A 94 -1.35 15.85 -9.25
N TRP A 95 -0.88 14.66 -8.84
CA TRP A 95 -1.70 13.62 -8.20
C TRP A 95 -0.90 12.86 -7.15
N ILE A 96 -1.57 12.49 -6.07
CA ILE A 96 -1.08 11.54 -5.08
C ILE A 96 -1.80 10.20 -5.27
N ILE A 97 -1.03 9.13 -5.33
CA ILE A 97 -1.53 7.76 -5.48
C ILE A 97 -1.39 7.08 -4.12
N LEU A 98 -2.52 6.77 -3.50
CA LEU A 98 -2.62 6.04 -2.25
C LEU A 98 -3.17 4.64 -2.50
N ALA A 99 -2.71 3.67 -1.73
CA ALA A 99 -3.17 2.29 -1.83
C ALA A 99 -3.54 1.74 -0.44
N GLY A 100 -4.64 0.99 -0.39
CA GLY A 100 -5.05 0.29 0.83
C GLY A 100 -5.73 1.18 1.87
N ASP A 101 -5.43 0.93 3.14
CA ASP A 101 -6.26 1.32 4.27
C ASP A 101 -5.49 1.71 5.54
N ARG A 102 -4.19 1.78 5.47
CA ARG A 102 -3.37 2.02 6.67
C ARG A 102 -3.47 3.46 7.17
N GLY A 103 -3.18 3.64 8.47
CA GLY A 103 -3.18 4.97 9.10
C GLY A 103 -2.25 5.96 8.41
N GLU A 104 -1.13 5.49 7.85
CA GLU A 104 -0.20 6.31 7.08
C GLU A 104 -0.86 6.88 5.81
N SER A 105 -1.60 6.05 5.08
CA SER A 105 -2.35 6.48 3.89
C SER A 105 -3.51 7.41 4.26
N LEU A 106 -4.14 7.22 5.44
CA LEU A 106 -5.14 8.15 5.95
C LEU A 106 -4.54 9.53 6.21
N VAL A 107 -3.42 9.61 6.93
CA VAL A 107 -2.73 10.89 7.17
C VAL A 107 -2.29 11.54 5.86
N ALA A 108 -1.74 10.77 4.93
CA ALA A 108 -1.37 11.29 3.61
C ALA A 108 -2.59 11.85 2.86
N SER A 109 -3.78 11.24 3.01
CA SER A 109 -5.02 11.74 2.39
C SER A 109 -5.49 13.05 3.01
N ILE A 110 -5.36 13.23 4.32
CA ILE A 110 -5.68 14.48 5.02
C ILE A 110 -4.75 15.59 4.51
N VAL A 111 -3.44 15.34 4.51
CA VAL A 111 -2.46 16.31 4.00
C VAL A 111 -2.75 16.70 2.55
N ALA A 112 -3.03 15.73 1.69
CA ALA A 112 -3.36 15.98 0.30
C ALA A 112 -4.59 16.87 0.14
N ALA A 113 -5.66 16.60 0.91
CA ALA A 113 -6.88 17.40 0.88
C ALA A 113 -6.62 18.86 1.28
N TYR A 114 -5.89 19.10 2.37
CA TYR A 114 -5.59 20.43 2.85
C TYR A 114 -4.51 21.17 2.03
N THR A 115 -3.76 20.47 1.21
CA THR A 115 -2.83 21.07 0.24
C THR A 115 -3.43 21.18 -1.17
N ASN A 116 -4.72 20.93 -1.33
CA ASN A 116 -5.44 20.94 -2.62
C ASN A 116 -4.77 20.05 -3.68
N THR A 117 -4.23 18.91 -3.28
CA THR A 117 -3.58 17.98 -4.18
C THR A 117 -4.52 16.79 -4.43
N PRO A 118 -4.90 16.50 -5.68
CA PRO A 118 -5.82 15.42 -6.01
C PRO A 118 -5.30 14.04 -5.62
N ILE A 119 -6.21 13.17 -5.17
CA ILE A 119 -5.91 11.80 -4.72
C ILE A 119 -6.58 10.77 -5.62
N ALA A 120 -5.82 9.75 -6.03
CA ALA A 120 -6.33 8.52 -6.61
C ALA A 120 -6.10 7.37 -5.61
N HIS A 121 -7.19 6.70 -5.20
CA HIS A 121 -7.18 5.66 -4.18
C HIS A 121 -7.34 4.27 -4.79
N ILE A 122 -6.32 3.43 -4.65
CA ILE A 122 -6.27 2.04 -5.12
C ILE A 122 -6.77 1.12 -4.00
N GLN A 123 -7.48 0.04 -4.34
CA GLN A 123 -8.16 -0.86 -3.40
C GLN A 123 -9.24 -0.14 -2.58
N ALA A 124 -9.88 0.85 -3.19
CA ALA A 124 -10.97 1.60 -2.57
C ALA A 124 -12.22 0.73 -2.40
N GLY A 125 -12.95 0.95 -1.31
CA GLY A 125 -14.25 0.32 -1.06
C GLY A 125 -14.23 -1.11 -0.54
N GLU A 126 -13.07 -1.70 -0.30
CA GLU A 126 -12.97 -3.02 0.33
C GLU A 126 -13.28 -2.96 1.84
N LEU A 127 -13.58 -4.11 2.44
CA LEU A 127 -13.81 -4.25 3.88
C LEU A 127 -12.56 -4.78 4.58
N SER A 128 -12.33 -4.25 5.77
CA SER A 128 -11.41 -4.79 6.77
C SER A 128 -12.13 -4.85 8.11
N GLY A 129 -11.85 -5.87 8.92
CA GLY A 129 -12.54 -6.13 10.19
C GLY A 129 -12.04 -5.32 11.39
N ASN A 130 -11.15 -4.34 11.17
CA ASN A 130 -10.47 -3.54 12.19
C ASN A 130 -10.52 -2.04 11.84
N ILE A 131 -9.72 -1.22 12.52
CA ILE A 131 -9.60 0.23 12.28
C ILE A 131 -9.24 0.56 10.81
N ASP A 132 -8.51 -0.33 10.13
CA ASP A 132 -8.09 -0.12 8.74
C ASP A 132 -9.32 -0.02 7.81
N GLY A 133 -10.41 -0.75 8.11
CA GLY A 133 -11.68 -0.61 7.36
C GLY A 133 -12.27 0.80 7.45
N GLN A 134 -12.24 1.40 8.63
CA GLN A 134 -12.69 2.78 8.84
C GLN A 134 -11.74 3.77 8.15
N ALA A 135 -10.43 3.58 8.27
CA ALA A 135 -9.42 4.40 7.62
C ALA A 135 -9.59 4.37 6.10
N ARG A 136 -9.84 3.19 5.49
CA ARG A 136 -10.11 3.05 4.05
C ARG A 136 -11.27 3.91 3.57
N HIS A 137 -12.38 3.88 4.31
CA HIS A 137 -13.55 4.68 3.96
C HIS A 137 -13.32 6.17 4.18
N ALA A 138 -12.57 6.57 5.20
CA ALA A 138 -12.15 7.94 5.42
C ALA A 138 -11.23 8.45 4.30
N ILE A 139 -10.23 7.67 3.86
CA ILE A 139 -9.40 7.97 2.69
C ILE A 139 -10.29 8.18 1.46
N GLY A 140 -11.30 7.32 1.28
CA GLY A 140 -12.27 7.43 0.19
C GLY A 140 -12.96 8.80 0.17
N LYS A 141 -13.31 9.38 1.31
CA LYS A 141 -13.94 10.71 1.38
C LYS A 141 -13.04 11.85 0.90
N PHE A 142 -11.74 11.70 1.01
CA PHE A 142 -10.76 12.67 0.48
C PHE A 142 -10.37 12.38 -0.97
N ALA A 143 -10.57 11.14 -1.45
CA ALA A 143 -10.13 10.74 -2.77
C ALA A 143 -10.99 11.34 -3.90
N HIS A 144 -10.35 11.70 -5.00
CA HIS A 144 -11.01 12.25 -6.19
C HIS A 144 -11.38 11.15 -7.20
N ILE A 145 -10.58 10.07 -7.24
CA ILE A 145 -10.83 8.89 -8.08
C ILE A 145 -10.64 7.64 -7.22
N HIS A 146 -11.57 6.68 -7.37
CA HIS A 146 -11.58 5.42 -6.67
C HIS A 146 -11.35 4.27 -7.65
N PHE A 147 -10.31 3.48 -7.42
CA PHE A 147 -10.04 2.26 -8.16
C PHE A 147 -10.49 1.05 -7.34
N ALA A 148 -11.69 0.55 -7.64
CA ALA A 148 -12.28 -0.62 -7.00
C ALA A 148 -11.70 -1.90 -7.61
N SER A 149 -11.32 -2.86 -6.77
CA SER A 149 -10.73 -4.13 -7.19
C SER A 149 -11.78 -5.17 -7.63
N ASN A 150 -13.00 -5.04 -7.15
CA ASN A 150 -14.07 -6.01 -7.40
C ASN A 150 -15.46 -5.34 -7.39
N PRO A 151 -16.51 -6.03 -7.92
CA PRO A 151 -17.85 -5.47 -7.99
C PRO A 151 -18.49 -5.14 -6.63
N ASP A 152 -18.12 -5.85 -5.56
CA ASP A 152 -18.62 -5.59 -4.21
C ASP A 152 -18.08 -4.28 -3.66
N ALA A 153 -16.77 -4.05 -3.79
CA ALA A 153 -16.12 -2.79 -3.45
C ALA A 153 -16.71 -1.60 -4.24
N TYR A 154 -16.95 -1.78 -5.55
CA TYR A 154 -17.62 -0.79 -6.39
C TYR A 154 -19.01 -0.41 -5.85
N LYS A 155 -19.85 -1.42 -5.58
CA LYS A 155 -21.20 -1.20 -5.04
C LYS A 155 -21.17 -0.52 -3.67
N ARG A 156 -20.19 -0.85 -2.85
CA ARG A 156 -20.01 -0.23 -1.52
C ARG A 156 -19.65 1.24 -1.63
N LEU A 157 -18.76 1.63 -2.54
CA LEU A 157 -18.46 3.04 -2.80
C LEU A 157 -19.70 3.83 -3.19
N ILE A 158 -20.56 3.29 -4.07
CA ILE A 158 -21.86 3.91 -4.41
C ILE A 158 -22.73 4.08 -3.16
N LYS A 159 -22.85 3.03 -2.32
CA LYS A 159 -23.62 3.11 -1.07
C LYS A 159 -23.04 4.10 -0.06
N LEU A 160 -21.73 4.34 -0.08
CA LEU A 160 -21.05 5.37 0.72
C LEU A 160 -21.26 6.79 0.16
N GLY A 161 -21.99 6.93 -0.94
CA GLY A 161 -22.32 8.22 -1.55
C GLY A 161 -21.25 8.74 -2.51
N GLU A 162 -20.33 7.89 -2.98
CA GLU A 162 -19.37 8.30 -4.00
C GLU A 162 -20.02 8.35 -5.39
N GLU A 163 -19.70 9.36 -6.17
CA GLU A 163 -20.26 9.57 -7.51
C GLU A 163 -19.73 8.55 -8.51
N LYS A 164 -20.61 7.93 -9.29
CA LYS A 164 -20.25 6.83 -10.23
C LYS A 164 -19.12 7.18 -11.19
N PHE A 165 -19.07 8.42 -11.67
CA PHE A 165 -18.06 8.83 -12.63
C PHE A 165 -16.64 8.83 -12.03
N ARG A 166 -16.51 8.95 -10.71
CA ARG A 166 -15.26 8.90 -9.95
C ARG A 166 -14.80 7.49 -9.63
N ILE A 167 -15.67 6.48 -9.77
CA ILE A 167 -15.37 5.08 -9.44
C ILE A 167 -15.04 4.31 -10.69
N LYS A 168 -13.88 3.63 -10.69
CA LYS A 168 -13.42 2.76 -11.78
C LYS A 168 -13.25 1.34 -11.24
N LEU A 169 -13.97 0.39 -11.82
CA LEU A 169 -13.78 -1.05 -11.53
C LEU A 169 -12.63 -1.55 -12.41
N VAL A 170 -11.47 -1.77 -11.83
CA VAL A 170 -10.22 -2.05 -12.56
C VAL A 170 -9.60 -3.41 -12.24
N GLY A 171 -10.09 -4.11 -11.23
CA GLY A 171 -9.44 -5.30 -10.71
C GLY A 171 -8.35 -4.98 -9.69
N ALA A 172 -7.63 -6.01 -9.28
CA ALA A 172 -6.58 -5.93 -8.26
C ALA A 172 -5.20 -5.92 -8.94
N PRO A 173 -4.46 -4.81 -8.92
CA PRO A 173 -3.20 -4.65 -9.69
C PRO A 173 -2.14 -5.71 -9.36
N GLN A 174 -2.06 -6.16 -8.12
CA GLN A 174 -1.10 -7.19 -7.70
C GLN A 174 -1.26 -8.54 -8.42
N LEU A 175 -2.46 -8.82 -8.98
CA LEU A 175 -2.69 -10.02 -9.78
C LEU A 175 -2.00 -9.96 -11.15
N ASP A 176 -1.74 -8.77 -11.67
CA ASP A 176 -1.04 -8.59 -12.94
C ASP A 176 0.43 -9.02 -12.81
N ASP A 177 1.04 -8.76 -11.65
CA ASP A 177 2.38 -9.23 -11.34
C ASP A 177 2.45 -10.76 -11.26
N LEU A 178 1.46 -11.40 -10.65
CA LEU A 178 1.40 -12.86 -10.59
C LEU A 178 1.26 -13.49 -11.98
N LYS A 179 0.45 -12.89 -12.85
CA LYS A 179 0.27 -13.37 -14.23
C LYS A 179 1.52 -13.17 -15.10
N SER A 180 2.21 -12.06 -14.92
CA SER A 180 3.39 -11.71 -15.73
C SER A 180 4.67 -12.42 -15.27
N ASN A 181 4.73 -12.86 -14.01
CA ASN A 181 5.95 -13.37 -13.40
C ASN A 181 6.11 -14.89 -13.55
N LYS A 182 6.39 -15.33 -14.79
CA LYS A 182 6.75 -16.73 -15.09
C LYS A 182 7.95 -17.24 -14.28
N ARG A 183 8.79 -16.35 -13.73
CA ARG A 183 9.96 -16.73 -12.92
C ARG A 183 9.60 -17.39 -11.59
N ILE A 184 8.43 -17.12 -11.03
CA ILE A 184 7.97 -17.75 -9.78
C ILE A 184 7.88 -19.28 -9.97
N PHE A 185 7.43 -19.74 -11.12
CA PHE A 185 7.28 -21.18 -11.41
C PHE A 185 8.60 -21.85 -11.81
N ASN A 186 9.57 -21.10 -12.33
CA ASN A 186 10.84 -21.66 -12.78
C ASN A 186 11.84 -21.93 -11.64
N ASN A 187 11.58 -21.45 -10.43
CA ASN A 187 12.48 -21.57 -9.28
C ASN A 187 11.93 -22.46 -8.15
N LEU A 188 10.94 -23.30 -8.42
CA LEU A 188 10.33 -24.16 -7.40
C LEU A 188 11.35 -25.05 -6.68
N THR A 189 12.32 -25.61 -7.39
CA THR A 189 13.35 -26.46 -6.80
C THR A 189 14.22 -25.69 -5.81
N SER A 190 14.69 -24.50 -6.18
CA SER A 190 15.51 -23.66 -5.29
C SER A 190 14.72 -23.13 -4.10
N ILE A 191 13.42 -22.86 -4.26
CA ILE A 191 12.53 -22.46 -3.17
C ILE A 191 12.33 -23.64 -2.22
N LYS A 192 12.06 -24.84 -2.73
CA LYS A 192 11.94 -26.04 -1.91
C LYS A 192 13.19 -26.30 -1.08
N GLN A 193 14.37 -26.23 -1.67
CA GLN A 193 15.65 -26.35 -0.97
C GLN A 193 15.83 -25.27 0.11
N LYS A 194 15.61 -24.01 -0.25
CA LYS A 194 15.79 -22.88 0.67
C LYS A 194 14.94 -22.98 1.94
N TYR A 195 13.76 -23.59 1.85
CA TYR A 195 12.81 -23.69 2.95
C TYR A 195 12.63 -25.11 3.49
N ASN A 196 13.51 -26.05 3.13
CA ASN A 196 13.45 -27.47 3.51
C ASN A 196 12.12 -28.14 3.16
N LEU A 197 11.61 -27.86 1.97
CA LEU A 197 10.31 -28.33 1.47
C LEU A 197 10.47 -29.40 0.37
N GLU A 198 11.60 -30.10 0.31
CA GLU A 198 11.93 -31.08 -0.75
C GLU A 198 10.92 -32.22 -0.81
N ASN A 199 10.38 -32.61 0.34
CA ASN A 199 9.43 -33.72 0.49
C ASN A 199 7.98 -33.32 0.27
N LEU A 200 7.68 -32.05 -0.01
CA LEU A 200 6.32 -31.61 -0.31
C LEU A 200 5.93 -31.93 -1.74
N ASP A 201 5.03 -32.87 -1.90
CA ASP A 201 4.41 -33.15 -3.18
C ASP A 201 3.33 -32.09 -3.50
N LYS A 202 3.15 -31.75 -4.78
CA LYS A 202 2.28 -30.63 -5.22
C LYS A 202 0.81 -30.75 -4.79
N LYS A 203 0.39 -31.93 -4.34
CA LYS A 203 -1.01 -32.23 -4.00
C LYS A 203 -1.30 -32.36 -2.51
N ASP A 204 -0.31 -32.39 -1.64
CA ASP A 204 -0.45 -32.88 -0.26
C ASP A 204 -0.16 -31.86 0.82
N TYR A 205 -0.25 -30.54 0.54
CA TYR A 205 -0.05 -29.54 1.58
C TYR A 205 -1.14 -28.47 1.62
N LEU A 206 -1.41 -27.99 2.81
CA LEU A 206 -2.21 -26.80 3.06
C LEU A 206 -1.27 -25.66 3.48
N LEU A 207 -1.32 -24.54 2.78
CA LEU A 207 -0.65 -23.33 3.21
C LEU A 207 -1.58 -22.55 4.13
N VAL A 208 -1.23 -22.46 5.42
CA VAL A 208 -1.93 -21.63 6.39
C VAL A 208 -1.12 -20.37 6.65
N VAL A 209 -1.70 -19.21 6.35
CA VAL A 209 -1.13 -17.90 6.66
C VAL A 209 -2.06 -17.20 7.64
N TYR A 210 -1.61 -17.04 8.88
CA TYR A 210 -2.37 -16.37 9.93
C TYR A 210 -1.75 -15.01 10.26
N HIS A 211 -2.55 -13.96 10.15
CA HIS A 211 -2.17 -12.61 10.56
C HIS A 211 -2.94 -12.23 11.82
N PRO A 212 -2.28 -12.07 12.98
CA PRO A 212 -2.96 -11.66 14.21
C PRO A 212 -3.52 -10.24 14.04
N VAL A 213 -4.69 -10.01 14.64
CA VAL A 213 -5.33 -8.68 14.66
C VAL A 213 -4.55 -7.79 15.63
N THR A 214 -4.15 -6.61 15.17
CA THR A 214 -3.28 -5.69 15.93
C THR A 214 -3.90 -5.28 17.28
N GLU A 215 -5.20 -5.11 17.35
CA GLU A 215 -5.94 -4.76 18.57
C GLU A 215 -6.00 -5.93 19.58
N GLU A 216 -5.77 -7.16 19.12
CA GLU A 216 -5.89 -8.38 19.93
C GLU A 216 -4.55 -9.03 20.26
N PHE A 217 -3.42 -8.36 20.03
CA PHE A 217 -2.09 -8.96 20.20
C PHE A 217 -1.85 -9.55 21.60
N ARG A 218 -2.54 -9.04 22.65
CA ARG A 218 -2.47 -9.58 24.02
C ARG A 218 -3.21 -10.90 24.19
N LYS A 219 -4.12 -11.25 23.26
CA LYS A 219 -4.91 -12.50 23.30
C LYS A 219 -4.27 -13.61 22.44
N THR A 220 -3.23 -13.29 21.68
CA THR A 220 -2.59 -14.21 20.72
C THR A 220 -1.35 -14.93 21.29
N ARG A 221 -1.20 -14.92 22.61
CA ARG A 221 -0.16 -15.70 23.33
C ARG A 221 -0.70 -17.02 23.82
#